data_aaf1989e5a5e6a24f24dc41a4f584f28
#
_entry.id   aaf1989e5a5e6a24f24dc41a4f584f28
#
_cell.length_a   1.000
_cell.length_b   1.000
_cell.length_c   1.000
_cell.angle_alpha   90.00
_cell.angle_beta   90.00
_cell.angle_gamma   90.00
#
_symmetry.space_group_name_H-M   'P 1'
#
loop_
_entity.id
_entity.type
_entity.pdbx_description
1 polymer ?
#
loop_
_entity_poly.entity_id
_entity_poly.type
_entity_poly.pdbx_seq_one_letter_code
_entity_poly.pdbx_strand_id
1 'polypeptide(L)'
;MKKIIILLLATILFTACEYDNYDAPSVTFSGQLLYNDKPFLCDGNDARDIFLFFQEGFGKVDWGTKMHTLADGSYQQLLHSGEYKLTLGNVKYPFEINEFPAGTVGYDSIYYDLKKDVRQDFHITPYYEISDLDAKLEGINIVAKFKVKKVSGTSKPAPRIVKARIYLGINHFVNSKSPVVAEQEVDANFSGDGELTVSIDAIKYRTGYKENYRDNAFYRVALELENIPDYYLFSETKEITGIPEEFDDITNQYLKNYKQPFNVVSYFPDS
;
A
#
# COMPACT_ATOMS: atom_id res chain seq x y z
N MET A 1 -11.56 50.48 -41.13
CA MET A 1 -12.37 49.91 -40.03
C MET A 1 -12.09 48.43 -39.79
N LYS A 2 -12.18 47.55 -40.80
CA LYS A 2 -11.91 46.09 -40.60
C LYS A 2 -10.52 45.74 -40.02
N LYS A 3 -9.45 46.45 -40.43
CA LYS A 3 -8.09 46.22 -39.93
C LYS A 3 -7.90 46.64 -38.47
N ILE A 4 -8.63 47.65 -37.99
CA ILE A 4 -8.57 48.13 -36.60
C ILE A 4 -9.32 47.16 -35.69
N ILE A 5 -10.41 46.57 -36.16
CA ILE A 5 -11.18 45.56 -35.42
C ILE A 5 -10.35 44.27 -35.24
N ILE A 6 -9.60 43.85 -36.27
CA ILE A 6 -8.72 42.68 -36.18
C ILE A 6 -7.59 42.94 -35.19
N LEU A 7 -7.01 44.15 -35.18
CA LEU A 7 -5.93 44.49 -34.22
C LEU A 7 -6.47 44.54 -32.79
N LEU A 8 -7.68 45.04 -32.55
CA LEU A 8 -8.31 45.02 -31.23
C LEU A 8 -8.67 43.60 -30.77
N LEU A 9 -9.13 42.72 -31.68
CA LEU A 9 -9.38 41.35 -31.36
C LEU A 9 -8.06 40.58 -31.01
N ALA A 10 -6.96 40.88 -31.71
CA ALA A 10 -5.68 40.26 -31.42
C ALA A 10 -5.12 40.69 -30.05
N THR A 11 -5.32 41.95 -29.64
CA THR A 11 -4.89 42.40 -28.30
C THR A 11 -5.69 41.77 -27.17
N ILE A 12 -6.97 41.46 -27.36
CA ILE A 12 -7.80 40.76 -26.36
C ILE A 12 -7.36 39.30 -26.19
N LEU A 13 -6.85 38.65 -27.24
CA LEU A 13 -6.39 37.29 -27.17
C LEU A 13 -5.07 37.15 -26.38
N PHE A 14 -4.26 38.20 -26.28
CA PHE A 14 -3.01 38.17 -25.49
C PHE A 14 -3.22 38.45 -23.99
N THR A 15 -4.36 38.97 -23.58
CA THR A 15 -4.69 39.19 -22.16
C THR A 15 -5.45 38.03 -21.53
N ALA A 16 -5.80 37.00 -22.31
CA ALA A 16 -6.54 35.82 -21.82
C ALA A 16 -5.63 34.73 -21.22
N CYS A 17 -4.32 34.88 -21.28
CA CYS A 17 -3.41 34.08 -20.46
C CYS A 17 -3.23 34.83 -19.15
N GLU A 18 -4.14 34.68 -18.20
CA GLU A 18 -3.77 34.85 -16.80
C GLU A 18 -2.65 33.85 -16.53
N TYR A 19 -1.44 34.38 -16.38
CA TYR A 19 -0.35 33.61 -15.82
C TYR A 19 -0.87 33.04 -14.51
N ASP A 20 -0.87 31.74 -14.39
CA ASP A 20 -0.99 31.09 -13.11
C ASP A 20 0.20 31.56 -12.27
N ASN A 21 -0.01 32.63 -11.50
CA ASN A 21 0.99 33.24 -10.62
C ASN A 21 1.20 32.43 -9.35
N TYR A 22 0.77 31.16 -9.35
CA TYR A 22 1.00 30.26 -8.24
C TYR A 22 2.48 29.89 -8.21
N ASP A 23 3.12 30.16 -7.09
CA ASP A 23 4.47 29.67 -6.86
C ASP A 23 4.47 28.14 -6.95
N ALA A 24 5.49 27.58 -7.60
CA ALA A 24 5.61 26.13 -7.68
C ALA A 24 5.70 25.51 -6.28
N PRO A 25 5.24 24.26 -6.09
CA PRO A 25 5.44 23.54 -4.83
C PRO A 25 6.92 23.57 -4.44
N SER A 26 7.22 23.96 -3.21
CA SER A 26 8.58 24.26 -2.78
C SER A 26 8.93 23.67 -1.42
N VAL A 27 7.98 23.08 -0.72
CA VAL A 27 8.15 22.53 0.63
C VAL A 27 7.90 21.04 0.63
N THR A 28 8.84 20.27 1.16
CA THR A 28 8.69 18.82 1.32
C THR A 28 8.21 18.49 2.73
N PHE A 29 7.09 17.78 2.81
CA PHE A 29 6.67 17.10 4.02
C PHE A 29 7.03 15.62 3.92
N SER A 30 7.79 15.10 4.86
CA SER A 30 8.29 13.72 4.84
C SER A 30 8.29 13.10 6.22
N GLY A 31 8.39 11.78 6.30
CA GLY A 31 8.49 11.06 7.55
C GLY A 31 8.38 9.56 7.37
N GLN A 32 8.10 8.88 8.46
CA GLN A 32 7.98 7.44 8.51
C GLN A 32 6.95 7.00 9.55
N LEU A 33 6.22 5.93 9.27
CA LEU A 33 5.44 5.23 10.28
C LEU A 33 6.37 4.36 11.10
N LEU A 34 6.33 4.51 12.42
CA LEU A 34 7.19 3.79 13.34
C LEU A 34 6.37 2.95 14.32
N TYR A 35 6.84 1.74 14.57
CA TYR A 35 6.36 0.89 15.65
C TYR A 35 7.58 0.41 16.47
N ASN A 36 7.58 0.69 17.77
CA ASN A 36 8.74 0.41 18.65
C ASN A 36 10.05 1.00 18.08
N ASP A 37 10.01 2.24 17.59
CA ASP A 37 11.13 2.97 16.98
C ASP A 37 11.73 2.31 15.72
N LYS A 38 10.98 1.38 15.12
CA LYS A 38 11.37 0.72 13.86
C LYS A 38 10.37 1.05 12.75
N PRO A 39 10.84 1.11 11.50
CA PRO A 39 9.96 1.28 10.35
C PRO A 39 8.82 0.25 10.34
N PHE A 40 7.59 0.74 10.21
CA PHE A 40 6.42 -0.13 10.08
C PHE A 40 6.20 -0.52 8.62
N LEU A 41 6.03 -1.81 8.39
CA LEU A 41 5.91 -2.34 7.03
C LEU A 41 4.51 -2.16 6.48
N CYS A 42 4.39 -1.38 5.42
CA CYS A 42 3.16 -1.10 4.69
C CYS A 42 3.06 -1.91 3.39
N ASP A 43 1.94 -1.76 2.69
CA ASP A 43 1.71 -2.38 1.38
C ASP A 43 2.70 -1.87 0.32
N GLY A 44 3.00 -0.57 0.34
CA GLY A 44 3.81 0.06 -0.70
C GLY A 44 3.06 0.21 -2.03
N ASN A 45 1.73 0.17 -1.99
CA ASN A 45 0.87 0.38 -3.13
C ASN A 45 0.26 1.79 -3.05
N ASP A 46 0.48 2.58 -4.08
CA ASP A 46 0.10 4.01 -4.19
C ASP A 46 -1.41 4.28 -4.09
N ALA A 47 -2.25 3.24 -4.11
CA ALA A 47 -3.70 3.41 -3.98
C ALA A 47 -4.18 3.58 -2.53
N ARG A 48 -3.28 3.58 -1.54
CA ARG A 48 -3.63 3.55 -0.10
C ARG A 48 -3.21 4.83 0.60
N ASP A 49 -4.14 5.80 0.63
CA ASP A 49 -3.93 7.08 1.30
C ASP A 49 -4.08 6.92 2.80
N ILE A 50 -3.05 7.26 3.57
CA ILE A 50 -3.14 7.33 5.03
C ILE A 50 -3.42 8.77 5.46
N PHE A 51 -2.76 9.74 4.84
CA PHE A 51 -2.85 11.13 5.21
C PHE A 51 -3.46 11.99 4.09
N LEU A 52 -4.23 12.99 4.51
CA LEU A 52 -4.83 13.99 3.62
C LEU A 52 -4.41 15.38 4.09
N PHE A 53 -3.76 16.14 3.21
CA PHE A 53 -3.41 17.54 3.43
C PHE A 53 -4.45 18.47 2.80
N PHE A 54 -5.03 19.33 3.58
CA PHE A 54 -5.90 20.40 3.13
C PHE A 54 -5.17 21.73 3.33
N GLN A 55 -4.90 22.43 2.24
CA GLN A 55 -4.32 23.76 2.32
C GLN A 55 -5.39 24.76 2.75
N GLU A 56 -5.12 25.53 3.80
CA GLU A 56 -6.02 26.58 4.29
C GLU A 56 -5.96 27.82 3.37
N GLY A 57 -7.05 28.56 3.31
CA GLY A 57 -7.10 29.83 2.55
C GLY A 57 -7.55 29.71 1.09
N PHE A 58 -7.74 28.51 0.55
CA PHE A 58 -8.20 28.29 -0.84
C PHE A 58 -9.69 27.98 -0.97
N GLY A 59 -10.51 28.48 -0.08
CA GLY A 59 -11.95 28.21 -0.06
C GLY A 59 -12.27 26.79 0.41
N LYS A 60 -13.47 26.30 0.04
CA LYS A 60 -13.82 24.90 0.32
C LYS A 60 -13.12 23.99 -0.68
N VAL A 61 -11.96 23.47 -0.31
CA VAL A 61 -11.32 22.39 -1.05
C VAL A 61 -11.92 21.09 -0.56
N ASP A 62 -12.75 20.45 -1.37
CA ASP A 62 -13.39 19.16 -1.01
C ASP A 62 -12.41 17.99 -1.05
N TRP A 63 -11.18 18.19 -1.54
CA TRP A 63 -10.15 17.17 -1.73
C TRP A 63 -8.85 17.59 -1.07
N GLY A 64 -8.40 16.75 -0.14
CA GLY A 64 -7.02 16.87 0.38
C GLY A 64 -6.01 16.32 -0.62
N THR A 65 -4.79 16.87 -0.60
CA THR A 65 -3.65 16.23 -1.25
C THR A 65 -3.36 14.92 -0.52
N LYS A 66 -3.38 13.83 -1.26
CA LYS A 66 -3.21 12.48 -0.73
C LYS A 66 -1.73 12.15 -0.58
N MET A 67 -1.36 11.57 0.54
CA MET A 67 -0.02 11.09 0.80
C MET A 67 -0.02 9.59 1.04
N HIS A 68 0.77 8.89 0.27
CA HIS A 68 0.92 7.43 0.30
C HIS A 68 2.14 7.03 1.09
N THR A 69 2.12 5.83 1.62
CA THR A 69 3.29 5.22 2.26
C THR A 69 3.95 4.22 1.32
N LEU A 70 5.27 4.18 1.33
CA LEU A 70 6.06 3.12 0.71
C LEU A 70 6.03 1.84 1.56
N ALA A 71 6.60 0.77 1.05
CA ALA A 71 6.60 -0.55 1.71
C ALA A 71 7.31 -0.55 3.08
N ASP A 72 8.27 0.34 3.28
CA ASP A 72 8.97 0.54 4.55
C ASP A 72 8.27 1.54 5.48
N GLY A 73 7.06 1.99 5.13
CA GLY A 73 6.30 2.97 5.90
C GLY A 73 6.77 4.41 5.76
N SER A 74 7.79 4.67 4.94
CA SER A 74 8.21 6.05 4.63
C SER A 74 7.19 6.75 3.74
N TYR A 75 7.14 8.07 3.82
CA TYR A 75 6.27 8.91 3.01
C TYR A 75 6.91 10.25 2.71
N GLN A 76 6.55 10.82 1.58
CA GLN A 76 7.01 12.12 1.15
C GLN A 76 5.99 12.77 0.22
N GLN A 77 5.72 14.06 0.45
CA GLN A 77 4.86 14.88 -0.39
C GLN A 77 5.47 16.25 -0.63
N LEU A 78 5.55 16.66 -1.87
CA LEU A 78 5.92 18.03 -2.24
C LEU A 78 4.65 18.89 -2.22
N LEU A 79 4.67 20.00 -1.46
CA LEU A 79 3.56 20.90 -1.21
C LEU A 79 3.94 22.35 -1.52
N HIS A 80 2.95 23.22 -1.69
CA HIS A 80 3.17 24.66 -1.68
C HIS A 80 3.47 25.14 -0.26
N SER A 81 4.19 26.24 -0.13
CA SER A 81 4.33 26.90 1.17
C SER A 81 2.97 27.42 1.64
N GLY A 82 2.64 27.25 2.92
CA GLY A 82 1.37 27.72 3.49
C GLY A 82 0.90 26.98 4.71
N GLU A 83 -0.30 27.31 5.15
CA GLU A 83 -0.94 26.64 6.29
C GLU A 83 -1.72 25.41 5.82
N TYR A 84 -1.55 24.32 6.53
CA TYR A 84 -2.17 23.03 6.20
C TYR A 84 -2.82 22.40 7.41
N LYS A 85 -3.94 21.76 7.12
CA LYS A 85 -4.61 20.83 8.01
C LYS A 85 -4.33 19.40 7.52
N LEU A 86 -3.64 18.62 8.34
CA LEU A 86 -3.40 17.20 8.11
C LEU A 86 -4.45 16.37 8.82
N THR A 87 -5.11 15.49 8.11
CA THR A 87 -6.09 14.54 8.63
C THR A 87 -5.77 13.12 8.21
N LEU A 88 -6.34 12.14 8.93
CA LEU A 88 -6.35 10.77 8.45
C LEU A 88 -7.38 10.59 7.32
N GLY A 89 -7.09 9.68 6.39
CA GLY A 89 -8.07 9.22 5.42
C GLY A 89 -9.31 8.63 6.10
N ASN A 90 -10.47 8.74 5.44
CA ASN A 90 -11.74 8.24 5.97
C ASN A 90 -11.87 6.70 5.80
N VAL A 91 -10.89 5.95 6.29
CA VAL A 91 -10.81 4.49 6.21
C VAL A 91 -10.34 3.91 7.53
N LYS A 92 -10.55 2.63 7.72
CA LYS A 92 -10.02 1.91 8.89
C LYS A 92 -8.66 1.32 8.54
N TYR A 93 -7.72 1.45 9.46
CA TYR A 93 -6.38 0.90 9.33
C TYR A 93 -6.20 -0.32 10.24
N PRO A 94 -5.28 -1.24 9.94
CA PRO A 94 -4.95 -2.36 10.80
C PRO A 94 -4.05 -1.96 12.00
N PHE A 95 -3.98 -0.67 12.28
CA PHE A 95 -3.22 -0.05 13.37
C PHE A 95 -3.90 1.24 13.82
N GLU A 96 -3.50 1.74 14.97
CA GLU A 96 -3.83 3.08 15.48
C GLU A 96 -2.61 4.00 15.29
N ILE A 97 -2.84 5.26 14.98
CA ILE A 97 -1.77 6.28 14.89
C ILE A 97 -1.84 7.08 16.19
N ASN A 98 -0.76 7.05 16.96
CA ASN A 98 -0.75 7.51 18.34
C ASN A 98 -0.92 9.02 18.47
N GLU A 99 -0.47 9.80 17.47
CA GLU A 99 -0.60 11.25 17.42
C GLU A 99 -2.03 11.72 17.07
N PHE A 100 -2.90 10.79 16.59
CA PHE A 100 -4.30 11.06 16.34
C PHE A 100 -5.16 10.35 17.38
N PRO A 101 -5.96 11.07 18.17
CA PRO A 101 -6.78 10.45 19.21
C PRO A 101 -7.69 9.35 18.70
N ALA A 102 -7.79 8.29 19.45
CA ALA A 102 -8.56 7.12 19.07
C ALA A 102 -10.07 7.45 18.99
N GLY A 103 -10.66 7.17 17.85
CA GLY A 103 -12.11 7.26 17.66
C GLY A 103 -12.61 8.36 16.75
N THR A 104 -11.75 9.24 16.31
CA THR A 104 -12.10 10.43 15.52
C THR A 104 -11.61 10.35 14.09
N VAL A 105 -12.08 9.37 13.34
CA VAL A 105 -11.87 9.37 11.88
C VAL A 105 -12.53 10.61 11.30
N GLY A 106 -11.71 11.53 10.78
CA GLY A 106 -12.15 12.72 10.07
C GLY A 106 -12.34 13.99 10.90
N TYR A 107 -12.14 13.97 12.22
CA TYR A 107 -12.33 15.16 13.07
C TYR A 107 -11.04 15.65 13.75
N ASP A 108 -10.07 14.77 13.96
CA ASP A 108 -8.80 15.20 14.54
C ASP A 108 -7.83 15.58 13.43
N SER A 109 -7.20 16.71 13.63
CA SER A 109 -6.34 17.32 12.65
C SER A 109 -5.12 17.88 13.32
N ILE A 110 -3.99 17.76 12.66
CA ILE A 110 -2.76 18.44 13.03
C ILE A 110 -2.57 19.59 12.05
N TYR A 111 -2.26 20.79 12.59
CA TYR A 111 -2.05 21.97 11.78
C TYR A 111 -0.57 22.24 11.62
N TYR A 112 -0.17 22.57 10.40
CA TYR A 112 1.20 22.92 10.03
C TYR A 112 1.24 24.25 9.30
N ASP A 113 2.21 25.12 9.65
CA ASP A 113 2.63 26.25 8.85
C ASP A 113 3.91 25.87 8.10
N LEU A 114 3.74 25.42 6.87
CA LEU A 114 4.81 24.89 6.05
C LEU A 114 5.54 26.01 5.31
N LYS A 115 6.59 26.56 5.90
CA LYS A 115 7.50 27.56 5.29
C LYS A 115 8.83 26.98 4.83
N LYS A 116 9.12 25.75 5.22
CA LYS A 116 10.33 24.99 4.91
C LYS A 116 10.03 23.51 5.00
N ASP A 117 10.96 22.69 4.54
CA ASP A 117 10.87 21.24 4.66
C ASP A 117 10.62 20.81 6.10
N VAL A 118 9.69 19.88 6.26
CA VAL A 118 9.32 19.32 7.57
C VAL A 118 9.48 17.79 7.49
N ARG A 119 10.16 17.25 8.50
CA ARG A 119 10.15 15.81 8.76
C ARG A 119 9.35 15.55 10.02
N GLN A 120 8.32 14.74 9.90
CA GLN A 120 7.46 14.29 10.98
C GLN A 120 7.32 12.77 10.90
N ASP A 121 7.81 12.05 11.88
CA ASP A 121 7.53 10.62 12.00
C ASP A 121 6.28 10.43 12.85
N PHE A 122 5.44 9.43 12.51
CA PHE A 122 4.24 9.07 13.26
C PHE A 122 4.40 7.69 13.88
N HIS A 123 4.06 7.59 15.16
CA HIS A 123 4.09 6.34 15.89
C HIS A 123 2.76 5.62 15.74
N ILE A 124 2.81 4.34 15.45
CA ILE A 124 1.61 3.51 15.31
C ILE A 124 1.61 2.37 16.32
N THR A 125 0.43 1.88 16.63
CA THR A 125 0.24 0.66 17.40
C THR A 125 -0.58 -0.31 16.54
N PRO A 126 0.04 -1.35 15.92
CA PRO A 126 -0.67 -2.32 15.11
C PRO A 126 -1.53 -3.23 16.00
N TYR A 127 -2.60 -3.80 15.45
CA TYR A 127 -3.41 -4.75 16.20
C TYR A 127 -2.70 -6.10 16.39
N TYR A 128 -1.82 -6.46 15.46
CA TYR A 128 -1.02 -7.69 15.49
C TYR A 128 0.38 -7.47 14.97
N GLU A 129 1.32 -8.24 15.47
CA GLU A 129 2.67 -8.41 14.94
C GLU A 129 2.78 -9.71 14.15
N ILE A 130 3.56 -9.71 13.06
CA ILE A 130 3.95 -10.88 12.30
C ILE A 130 5.45 -11.08 12.53
N SER A 131 5.85 -12.28 12.94
CA SER A 131 7.25 -12.63 13.18
C SER A 131 7.56 -14.04 12.71
N ASP A 132 8.85 -14.41 12.77
CA ASP A 132 9.34 -15.76 12.48
C ASP A 132 8.85 -16.32 11.14
N LEU A 133 8.71 -15.45 10.12
CA LEU A 133 8.31 -15.88 8.79
C LEU A 133 9.39 -16.77 8.17
N ASP A 134 9.01 -17.95 7.76
CA ASP A 134 9.83 -18.90 6.99
C ASP A 134 8.97 -19.56 5.93
N ALA A 135 9.55 -19.89 4.77
CA ALA A 135 8.84 -20.62 3.72
C ALA A 135 9.72 -21.70 3.11
N LYS A 136 9.08 -22.80 2.75
CA LYS A 136 9.72 -23.96 2.12
C LYS A 136 8.91 -24.43 0.93
N LEU A 137 9.62 -24.96 -0.06
CA LEU A 137 9.00 -25.71 -1.15
C LEU A 137 8.69 -27.13 -0.69
N GLU A 138 7.42 -27.49 -0.65
CA GLU A 138 6.91 -28.81 -0.30
C GLU A 138 6.15 -29.38 -1.51
N GLY A 139 6.81 -30.25 -2.29
CA GLY A 139 6.28 -30.70 -3.57
C GLY A 139 6.11 -29.52 -4.55
N ILE A 140 4.88 -29.22 -4.93
CA ILE A 140 4.57 -28.08 -5.82
C ILE A 140 4.15 -26.81 -5.06
N ASN A 141 4.07 -26.87 -3.72
CA ASN A 141 3.59 -25.76 -2.91
C ASN A 141 4.74 -25.05 -2.19
N ILE A 142 4.72 -23.73 -2.24
CA ILE A 142 5.48 -22.89 -1.32
C ILE A 142 4.62 -22.73 -0.07
N VAL A 143 5.07 -23.28 1.05
CA VAL A 143 4.38 -23.26 2.34
C VAL A 143 5.09 -22.28 3.25
N ALA A 144 4.42 -21.19 3.60
CA ALA A 144 4.93 -20.18 4.53
C ALA A 144 4.31 -20.38 5.92
N LYS A 145 5.16 -20.39 6.94
CA LYS A 145 4.79 -20.42 8.36
C LYS A 145 5.27 -19.16 9.03
N PHE A 146 4.48 -18.63 9.93
CA PHE A 146 4.80 -17.40 10.66
C PHE A 146 4.02 -17.33 11.96
N LYS A 147 4.56 -16.58 12.92
CA LYS A 147 3.89 -16.32 14.18
C LYS A 147 3.12 -15.01 14.10
N VAL A 148 1.97 -15.02 14.72
CA VAL A 148 1.13 -13.85 14.95
C VAL A 148 1.05 -13.63 16.45
N LYS A 149 1.15 -12.37 16.86
CA LYS A 149 0.98 -11.96 18.25
C LYS A 149 0.07 -10.76 18.32
N LYS A 150 -0.96 -10.83 19.15
CA LYS A 150 -1.83 -9.70 19.43
C LYS A 150 -1.07 -8.64 20.22
N VAL A 151 -1.12 -7.39 19.76
CA VAL A 151 -0.47 -6.27 20.43
C VAL A 151 -1.37 -5.70 21.51
N SER A 152 -0.79 -5.41 22.66
CA SER A 152 -1.47 -4.69 23.75
C SER A 152 -1.27 -3.18 23.58
N GLY A 153 -2.18 -2.40 24.17
CA GLY A 153 -2.07 -0.93 24.20
C GLY A 153 -2.85 -0.20 23.12
N THR A 154 -3.58 -0.93 22.26
CA THR A 154 -4.56 -0.31 21.37
C THR A 154 -5.77 0.19 22.17
N SER A 155 -6.33 1.34 21.77
CA SER A 155 -7.50 1.93 22.41
C SER A 155 -8.78 1.15 22.13
N LYS A 156 -8.81 0.41 21.03
CA LYS A 156 -9.93 -0.44 20.61
C LYS A 156 -9.54 -1.92 20.65
N PRO A 157 -10.51 -2.83 20.88
CA PRO A 157 -10.24 -4.25 20.73
C PRO A 157 -9.73 -4.56 19.32
N ALA A 158 -8.71 -5.40 19.24
CA ALA A 158 -8.18 -5.85 17.96
C ALA A 158 -9.26 -6.60 17.16
N PRO A 159 -9.54 -6.21 15.91
CA PRO A 159 -10.45 -6.96 15.06
C PRO A 159 -9.92 -8.37 14.79
N ARG A 160 -10.79 -9.33 14.56
CA ARG A 160 -10.42 -10.72 14.26
C ARG A 160 -9.64 -10.79 12.95
N ILE A 161 -8.65 -11.66 12.88
CA ILE A 161 -7.97 -12.00 11.62
C ILE A 161 -8.92 -12.90 10.82
N VAL A 162 -9.26 -12.51 9.60
CA VAL A 162 -10.17 -13.27 8.75
C VAL A 162 -9.43 -14.08 7.69
N LYS A 163 -8.33 -13.56 7.16
CA LYS A 163 -7.52 -14.25 6.15
C LYS A 163 -6.02 -14.03 6.36
N ALA A 164 -5.27 -15.06 6.03
CA ALA A 164 -3.83 -14.97 5.78
C ALA A 164 -3.58 -15.05 4.27
N ARG A 165 -2.69 -14.21 3.76
CA ARG A 165 -2.33 -14.14 2.35
C ARG A 165 -0.85 -14.36 2.17
N ILE A 166 -0.46 -14.96 1.06
CA ILE A 166 0.92 -15.00 0.59
C ILE A 166 0.98 -14.40 -0.81
N TYR A 167 1.93 -13.52 -1.02
CA TYR A 167 2.22 -12.90 -2.31
C TYR A 167 3.60 -13.34 -2.77
N LEU A 168 3.74 -13.62 -4.06
CA LEU A 168 5.03 -13.91 -4.69
C LEU A 168 5.36 -12.85 -5.74
N GLY A 169 6.64 -12.53 -5.85
CA GLY A 169 7.18 -11.60 -6.82
C GLY A 169 8.55 -12.00 -7.34
N ILE A 170 8.97 -11.41 -8.46
CA ILE A 170 10.30 -11.62 -9.08
C ILE A 170 11.38 -10.72 -8.48
N ASN A 171 11.00 -9.81 -7.61
CA ASN A 171 11.88 -8.89 -6.90
C ASN A 171 11.30 -8.61 -5.50
N HIS A 172 12.01 -7.85 -4.69
CA HIS A 172 11.62 -7.56 -3.31
C HIS A 172 10.44 -6.56 -3.17
N PHE A 173 9.94 -5.98 -4.25
CA PHE A 173 8.75 -5.11 -4.23
C PHE A 173 7.45 -5.93 -4.29
N VAL A 174 7.27 -6.83 -3.33
CA VAL A 174 6.06 -7.65 -3.21
C VAL A 174 5.00 -6.89 -2.43
N ASN A 175 3.81 -6.74 -3.01
CA ASN A 175 2.70 -6.00 -2.41
C ASN A 175 1.32 -6.57 -2.84
N SER A 176 0.24 -5.93 -2.43
CA SER A 176 -1.12 -6.37 -2.75
C SER A 176 -1.48 -6.38 -4.25
N LYS A 177 -0.68 -5.75 -5.10
CA LYS A 177 -0.81 -5.76 -6.57
C LYS A 177 0.01 -6.86 -7.24
N SER A 178 0.82 -7.61 -6.47
CA SER A 178 1.55 -8.74 -7.03
C SER A 178 0.57 -9.73 -7.65
N PRO A 179 0.78 -10.15 -8.93
CA PRO A 179 -0.20 -10.95 -9.66
C PRO A 179 -0.33 -12.38 -9.14
N VAL A 180 0.66 -12.84 -8.37
CA VAL A 180 0.70 -14.20 -7.82
C VAL A 180 0.41 -14.16 -6.33
N VAL A 181 -0.80 -14.52 -5.98
CA VAL A 181 -1.33 -14.48 -4.61
C VAL A 181 -2.14 -15.74 -4.31
N ALA A 182 -2.07 -16.18 -3.07
CA ALA A 182 -3.02 -17.13 -2.49
C ALA A 182 -3.50 -16.61 -1.12
N GLU A 183 -4.69 -17.01 -0.75
CA GLU A 183 -5.30 -16.66 0.52
C GLU A 183 -5.88 -17.91 1.20
N GLN A 184 -5.90 -17.89 2.52
CA GLN A 184 -6.46 -18.92 3.37
C GLN A 184 -7.29 -18.28 4.47
N GLU A 185 -8.50 -18.77 4.67
CA GLU A 185 -9.34 -18.38 5.79
C GLU A 185 -8.68 -18.80 7.12
N VAL A 186 -8.75 -17.89 8.08
CA VAL A 186 -8.25 -18.16 9.44
C VAL A 186 -9.42 -18.61 10.30
N ASP A 187 -9.20 -19.67 11.10
CA ASP A 187 -10.22 -20.21 12.00
C ASP A 187 -10.85 -19.10 12.85
N ALA A 188 -12.18 -19.11 12.95
CA ALA A 188 -12.92 -18.11 13.70
C ALA A 188 -12.57 -18.07 15.20
N ASN A 189 -12.05 -19.19 15.73
CA ASN A 189 -11.61 -19.31 17.13
C ASN A 189 -10.13 -19.00 17.34
N PHE A 190 -9.40 -18.59 16.29
CA PHE A 190 -8.00 -18.20 16.43
C PHE A 190 -7.89 -16.99 17.37
N SER A 191 -7.15 -17.14 18.45
CA SER A 191 -7.04 -16.13 19.52
C SER A 191 -6.32 -14.84 19.09
N GLY A 192 -5.60 -14.88 17.98
CA GLY A 192 -4.69 -13.83 17.54
C GLY A 192 -3.27 -14.00 18.06
N ASP A 193 -3.00 -15.07 18.80
CA ASP A 193 -1.67 -15.47 19.28
C ASP A 193 -1.40 -16.91 18.87
N GLY A 194 -0.35 -17.14 18.07
CA GLY A 194 0.01 -18.46 17.61
C GLY A 194 0.66 -18.48 16.23
N GLU A 195 0.79 -19.67 15.70
CA GLU A 195 1.35 -19.90 14.36
C GLU A 195 0.24 -20.02 13.32
N LEU A 196 0.45 -19.37 12.19
CA LEU A 196 -0.38 -19.50 10.99
C LEU A 196 0.48 -20.08 9.85
N THR A 197 -0.20 -20.79 8.97
CA THR A 197 0.38 -21.33 7.75
C THR A 197 -0.46 -20.89 6.57
N VAL A 198 0.20 -20.51 5.48
CA VAL A 198 -0.44 -20.23 4.20
C VAL A 198 0.38 -20.82 3.08
N SER A 199 -0.26 -21.35 2.05
CA SER A 199 0.45 -21.99 0.95
C SER A 199 0.01 -21.44 -0.39
N ILE A 200 0.94 -21.45 -1.34
CA ILE A 200 0.70 -21.07 -2.72
C ILE A 200 1.36 -22.09 -3.65
N ASP A 201 0.65 -22.45 -4.71
CA ASP A 201 1.17 -23.30 -5.76
C ASP A 201 2.30 -22.58 -6.53
N ALA A 202 3.50 -23.13 -6.51
CA ALA A 202 4.68 -22.59 -7.18
C ALA A 202 4.51 -22.57 -8.72
N ILE A 203 3.61 -23.38 -9.27
CA ILE A 203 3.25 -23.34 -10.68
C ILE A 203 2.58 -22.03 -11.04
N LYS A 204 1.77 -21.47 -10.13
CA LYS A 204 1.18 -20.12 -10.33
C LYS A 204 2.27 -19.05 -10.46
N TYR A 205 3.38 -19.20 -9.75
CA TYR A 205 4.52 -18.29 -9.89
C TYR A 205 5.14 -18.39 -11.29
N ARG A 206 5.37 -19.61 -11.79
CA ARG A 206 5.89 -19.83 -13.15
C ARG A 206 4.94 -19.35 -14.24
N THR A 207 3.65 -19.57 -14.08
CA THR A 207 2.65 -19.10 -15.05
C THR A 207 2.37 -17.60 -14.97
N GLY A 208 2.47 -16.99 -13.80
CA GLY A 208 2.30 -15.56 -13.58
C GLY A 208 3.48 -14.72 -14.10
N TYR A 209 4.68 -15.30 -14.08
CA TYR A 209 5.92 -14.65 -14.53
C TYR A 209 6.62 -15.50 -15.60
N LYS A 210 6.01 -15.65 -16.75
CA LYS A 210 6.39 -16.56 -17.82
C LYS A 210 7.83 -16.43 -18.34
N GLU A 211 8.41 -15.24 -18.24
CA GLU A 211 9.78 -14.97 -18.71
C GLU A 211 10.82 -15.02 -17.58
N ASN A 212 10.40 -15.43 -16.38
CA ASN A 212 11.30 -15.56 -15.25
C ASN A 212 11.84 -16.98 -15.14
N TYR A 213 13.09 -17.17 -15.53
CA TYR A 213 13.81 -18.45 -15.47
C TYR A 213 14.62 -18.64 -14.18
N ARG A 214 14.53 -17.69 -13.23
CA ARG A 214 15.27 -17.78 -11.97
C ARG A 214 14.65 -18.86 -11.08
N ASP A 215 15.48 -19.52 -10.30
CA ASP A 215 15.07 -20.50 -9.30
C ASP A 215 14.61 -19.89 -7.97
N ASN A 216 14.53 -18.56 -7.90
CA ASN A 216 14.12 -17.82 -6.70
C ASN A 216 12.82 -17.06 -6.90
N ALA A 217 12.12 -16.84 -5.81
CA ALA A 217 11.01 -15.89 -5.70
C ALA A 217 11.14 -15.08 -4.41
N PHE A 218 10.64 -13.85 -4.45
CA PHE A 218 10.42 -13.07 -3.24
C PHE A 218 9.01 -13.30 -2.75
N TYR A 219 8.84 -13.43 -1.44
CA TYR A 219 7.54 -13.67 -0.85
C TYR A 219 7.29 -12.77 0.36
N ARG A 220 6.03 -12.52 0.60
CA ARG A 220 5.55 -11.70 1.70
C ARG A 220 4.20 -12.23 2.16
N VAL A 221 3.94 -12.27 3.46
CA VAL A 221 2.62 -12.61 3.96
C VAL A 221 1.89 -11.36 4.46
N ALA A 222 0.57 -11.43 4.43
CA ALA A 222 -0.28 -10.36 4.94
C ALA A 222 -1.49 -10.92 5.68
N LEU A 223 -1.98 -10.15 6.66
CA LEU A 223 -3.20 -10.46 7.42
C LEU A 223 -4.30 -9.49 7.04
N GLU A 224 -5.47 -10.02 6.71
CA GLU A 224 -6.69 -9.28 6.55
C GLU A 224 -7.48 -9.32 7.86
N LEU A 225 -7.90 -8.14 8.33
CA LEU A 225 -8.66 -8.00 9.56
C LEU A 225 -10.14 -7.73 9.27
N GLU A 226 -10.99 -8.23 10.13
CA GLU A 226 -12.44 -8.07 10.04
C GLU A 226 -12.85 -6.60 10.01
N ASN A 227 -13.71 -6.22 9.07
CA ASN A 227 -14.18 -4.85 8.86
C ASN A 227 -13.07 -3.81 8.54
N ILE A 228 -11.89 -4.27 8.09
CA ILE A 228 -10.81 -3.44 7.58
C ILE A 228 -10.46 -3.91 6.15
N PRO A 229 -11.33 -3.64 5.17
CA PRO A 229 -11.08 -4.06 3.80
C PRO A 229 -9.90 -3.29 3.22
N ASP A 230 -9.15 -3.97 2.38
CA ASP A 230 -8.11 -3.36 1.54
C ASP A 230 -6.85 -2.83 2.26
N TYR A 231 -6.80 -2.86 3.59
CA TYR A 231 -5.61 -2.56 4.37
C TYR A 231 -5.15 -3.79 5.13
N TYR A 232 -3.95 -4.24 4.85
CA TYR A 232 -3.41 -5.48 5.42
C TYR A 232 -2.23 -5.19 6.33
N LEU A 233 -2.01 -6.03 7.32
CA LEU A 233 -0.76 -6.09 8.05
C LEU A 233 0.22 -6.95 7.27
N PHE A 234 1.37 -6.39 6.91
CA PHE A 234 2.37 -7.06 6.11
C PHE A 234 3.57 -7.49 6.93
N SER A 235 4.14 -8.63 6.57
CA SER A 235 5.46 -9.07 7.02
C SER A 235 6.58 -8.35 6.26
N GLU A 236 7.82 -8.58 6.65
CA GLU A 236 8.98 -8.35 5.80
C GLU A 236 8.88 -9.17 4.50
N THR A 237 9.59 -8.72 3.47
CA THR A 237 9.78 -9.49 2.25
C THR A 237 10.98 -10.41 2.42
N LYS A 238 10.82 -11.70 2.11
CA LYS A 238 11.88 -12.71 2.13
C LYS A 238 12.06 -13.34 0.75
N GLU A 239 13.13 -14.05 0.58
CA GLU A 239 13.46 -14.80 -0.62
C GLU A 239 13.38 -16.30 -0.35
N ILE A 240 12.87 -17.04 -1.32
CA ILE A 240 12.93 -18.50 -1.38
C ILE A 240 13.65 -18.90 -2.66
N THR A 241 14.52 -19.89 -2.57
CA THR A 241 15.32 -20.43 -3.69
C THR A 241 14.96 -21.88 -3.95
N GLY A 242 15.44 -22.42 -5.06
CA GLY A 242 15.22 -23.83 -5.41
C GLY A 242 13.85 -24.10 -6.02
N ILE A 243 13.18 -23.10 -6.59
CA ILE A 243 11.92 -23.28 -7.31
C ILE A 243 12.27 -23.87 -8.70
N PRO A 244 11.84 -25.09 -9.04
CA PRO A 244 12.15 -25.69 -10.33
C PRO A 244 11.63 -24.85 -11.50
N GLU A 245 12.36 -24.83 -12.60
CA GLU A 245 11.90 -24.19 -13.84
C GLU A 245 10.70 -24.92 -14.41
N GLU A 246 10.75 -26.25 -14.36
CA GLU A 246 9.67 -27.15 -14.78
C GLU A 246 9.31 -28.10 -13.62
N PHE A 247 8.05 -28.41 -13.50
CA PHE A 247 7.53 -29.45 -12.61
C PHE A 247 7.29 -30.72 -13.45
N ASP A 248 7.27 -31.87 -12.81
CA ASP A 248 7.16 -33.17 -13.47
C ASP A 248 5.95 -33.27 -14.46
N ASP A 249 5.94 -34.30 -15.30
CA ASP A 249 4.95 -34.48 -16.39
C ASP A 249 3.49 -34.50 -15.91
N ILE A 250 3.24 -34.92 -14.67
CA ILE A 250 1.89 -34.94 -14.10
C ILE A 250 1.45 -33.50 -13.84
N THR A 251 2.33 -32.71 -13.34
CA THR A 251 2.12 -31.29 -13.05
C THR A 251 1.97 -30.48 -14.34
N ASN A 252 2.77 -30.80 -15.34
CA ASN A 252 2.69 -30.19 -16.67
C ASN A 252 1.37 -30.54 -17.40
N GLN A 253 0.83 -31.77 -17.18
CA GLN A 253 -0.49 -32.14 -17.67
C GLN A 253 -1.60 -31.37 -16.97
N TYR A 254 -1.49 -31.13 -15.67
CA TYR A 254 -2.43 -30.31 -14.92
C TYR A 254 -2.45 -28.87 -15.45
N LEU A 255 -1.29 -28.29 -15.75
CA LEU A 255 -1.14 -26.95 -16.36
C LEU A 255 -1.76 -26.87 -17.76
N LYS A 256 -1.60 -27.90 -18.59
CA LYS A 256 -2.20 -27.95 -19.93
C LYS A 256 -3.72 -27.97 -19.88
N ASN A 257 -4.30 -28.57 -18.85
CA ASN A 257 -5.74 -28.65 -18.63
C ASN A 257 -6.32 -27.40 -17.93
N TYR A 258 -5.48 -26.62 -17.23
CA TYR A 258 -5.86 -25.38 -16.56
C TYR A 258 -5.75 -24.15 -17.48
N LYS A 259 -6.17 -24.32 -18.74
CA LYS A 259 -6.36 -23.22 -19.69
C LYS A 259 -7.64 -22.44 -19.36
N GLN A 260 -7.65 -21.73 -18.26
CA GLN A 260 -8.50 -20.57 -18.13
C GLN A 260 -7.68 -19.36 -18.59
N PRO A 261 -8.15 -18.58 -19.56
CA PRO A 261 -7.50 -17.33 -19.91
C PRO A 261 -7.63 -16.41 -18.70
N PHE A 262 -6.52 -16.09 -18.04
CA PHE A 262 -6.50 -14.94 -17.17
C PHE A 262 -6.81 -13.73 -18.05
N ASN A 263 -7.98 -13.15 -17.88
CA ASN A 263 -8.25 -11.80 -18.35
C ASN A 263 -7.32 -10.86 -17.57
N VAL A 264 -6.15 -10.62 -18.14
CA VAL A 264 -5.34 -9.47 -17.77
C VAL A 264 -6.16 -8.26 -18.20
N VAL A 265 -6.87 -7.67 -17.27
CA VAL A 265 -7.43 -6.33 -17.46
C VAL A 265 -6.23 -5.39 -17.47
N SER A 266 -5.69 -5.14 -18.66
CA SER A 266 -4.72 -4.08 -18.87
C SER A 266 -5.45 -2.74 -18.67
N TYR A 267 -5.32 -2.17 -17.50
CA TYR A 267 -5.63 -0.77 -17.27
C TYR A 267 -4.45 0.07 -17.80
N PHE A 268 -4.45 0.30 -19.11
CA PHE A 268 -3.85 1.51 -19.65
C PHE A 268 -5.00 2.46 -19.95
N PRO A 269 -5.12 3.61 -19.30
CA PRO A 269 -6.03 4.63 -19.78
C PRO A 269 -5.48 5.13 -21.12
N ASP A 270 -6.31 5.03 -22.15
CA ASP A 270 -6.04 5.66 -23.43
C ASP A 270 -5.77 7.14 -23.23
N SER A 271 -4.67 7.59 -23.83
CA SER A 271 -4.15 8.96 -23.88
C SER A 271 -5.14 9.96 -24.49
#